data_22f147268e4f893ac32c5c9a53b0f7ba
#
_entry.id   22f147268e4f893ac32c5c9a53b0f7ba
#
_cell.length_a   1.000
_cell.length_b   1.000
_cell.length_c   1.000
_cell.angle_alpha   90.00
_cell.angle_beta   90.00
_cell.angle_gamma   90.00
#
_symmetry.space_group_name_H-M   'P 1'
#
loop_
_entity.id
_entity.type
_entity.pdbx_description
1 polymer ?
#
loop_
_entity_poly.entity_id
_entity_poly.type
_entity_poly.pdbx_seq_one_letter_code
_entity_poly.pdbx_strand_id
1 'polypeptide(L)'
;MGIDAARHAPRLATAALLALLPVPALADVFVNELHYDNAGGDVGEAIEVVATAGENLAGYRIHLYNGSSPGAAVAYDNDALPGGAVLGCDGGGQVRVATLQYPANGLQNGAPDGLALVDGSGTVVQFLSYEGTLVAANGPAAGLSSIAIPVSEGASTPVGTSLQLAGQGDQAADFSWQASATQSFGRCNPGQGVPAPNPPPRVTLTMPVDGASDFPAAADLGVAFSESVTLATGAFQLLCAQSGNVGLSHAASGDQFVVSTDGALHAGEACTLTVDAARIQDAGGARPDGDTVVAFSVAAGDSDGDYYGRVNTGSPGQLRCSLHQTIRGHTAYPYSGSGTSTWTILEIADEDPANAGRILDAYRNRSYAKGSARAGSGSGATYNREHSWPNSLGFGTRTGDLGLPNAPYTDTHMLYLTDTGYNADRGNKPYADCTSQANCGERPTDANGGRGGGSGQFPGNSNWVDSQSFQVWNARRGDLARAVMYMAIRYEGGRDVHTGQSEPDLELTDDRSRIVATSGSPAYMGLLSTLLAWHQADPPDAAERERNEVVFSFQGNRNPFIDHPEWASAALFTSSSPATCQLR
;
A
#
# COMPACT_ATOMS: atom_id res chain seq x y z
N MET A 1 -46.25 -65.03 6.80
CA MET A 1 -45.03 -64.72 7.59
C MET A 1 -44.45 -63.41 7.08
N GLY A 2 -44.80 -62.34 7.76
CA GLY A 2 -44.30 -61.00 7.44
C GLY A 2 -43.00 -60.76 8.14
N ILE A 3 -42.12 -59.98 7.50
CA ILE A 3 -40.97 -59.37 8.14
C ILE A 3 -41.06 -57.89 7.86
N ASP A 4 -41.28 -57.09 8.91
CA ASP A 4 -41.26 -55.66 8.96
C ASP A 4 -39.87 -55.15 8.69
N ALA A 5 -39.74 -54.22 7.74
CA ALA A 5 -38.53 -53.43 7.50
C ALA A 5 -38.70 -52.01 8.09
N ALA A 6 -38.16 -51.81 9.28
CA ALA A 6 -38.08 -50.48 9.91
C ALA A 6 -37.12 -49.55 9.14
N ARG A 7 -37.64 -48.45 8.60
CA ARG A 7 -36.90 -47.34 7.97
C ARG A 7 -36.26 -46.48 9.07
N HIS A 8 -34.95 -46.48 9.13
CA HIS A 8 -34.19 -45.49 9.89
C HIS A 8 -34.04 -44.19 9.06
N ALA A 9 -34.63 -43.11 9.51
CA ALA A 9 -34.38 -41.79 9.00
C ALA A 9 -33.12 -41.20 9.67
N PRO A 10 -32.19 -40.54 8.92
CA PRO A 10 -31.08 -39.87 9.56
C PRO A 10 -31.54 -38.55 10.20
N ARG A 11 -31.23 -38.38 11.48
CA ARG A 11 -31.38 -37.12 12.19
C ARG A 11 -30.31 -36.18 11.68
N LEU A 12 -30.69 -35.09 10.99
CA LEU A 12 -29.85 -33.94 10.75
C LEU A 12 -29.57 -33.25 12.10
N ALA A 13 -28.32 -33.32 12.54
CA ALA A 13 -27.81 -32.46 13.60
C ALA A 13 -27.52 -31.08 13.01
N THR A 14 -28.35 -30.11 13.34
CA THR A 14 -28.11 -28.68 13.06
C THR A 14 -26.98 -28.23 13.99
N ALA A 15 -25.76 -28.14 13.48
CA ALA A 15 -24.68 -27.44 14.16
C ALA A 15 -24.99 -25.93 14.07
N ALA A 16 -25.38 -25.35 15.19
CA ALA A 16 -25.44 -23.89 15.30
C ALA A 16 -24.00 -23.34 15.25
N LEU A 17 -23.64 -22.74 14.15
CA LEU A 17 -22.43 -21.96 14.01
C LEU A 17 -22.63 -20.69 14.84
N LEU A 18 -22.05 -20.66 16.05
CA LEU A 18 -21.94 -19.44 16.84
C LEU A 18 -20.93 -18.55 16.10
N ALA A 19 -21.41 -17.56 15.37
CA ALA A 19 -20.58 -16.48 14.85
C ALA A 19 -20.01 -15.73 16.08
N LEU A 20 -18.72 -15.91 16.35
CA LEU A 20 -17.97 -15.00 17.20
C LEU A 20 -17.91 -13.67 16.44
N LEU A 21 -18.77 -12.73 16.81
CA LEU A 21 -18.58 -11.34 16.44
C LEU A 21 -17.23 -10.90 17.01
N PRO A 22 -16.42 -10.12 16.27
CA PRO A 22 -15.24 -9.53 16.84
C PRO A 22 -15.67 -8.67 18.03
N VAL A 23 -15.20 -9.01 19.21
CA VAL A 23 -15.36 -8.16 20.40
C VAL A 23 -14.44 -6.99 20.12
N PRO A 24 -14.95 -5.74 20.02
CA PRO A 24 -14.07 -4.58 19.96
C PRO A 24 -13.16 -4.66 21.20
N ALA A 25 -11.87 -4.42 21.03
CA ALA A 25 -10.96 -4.27 22.16
C ALA A 25 -11.58 -3.19 23.07
N LEU A 26 -12.10 -3.62 24.23
CA LEU A 26 -12.63 -2.68 25.21
C LEU A 26 -11.45 -1.83 25.68
N ALA A 27 -11.62 -0.52 25.66
CA ALA A 27 -10.69 0.39 26.26
C ALA A 27 -10.45 -0.04 27.70
N ASP A 28 -9.20 -0.23 28.09
CA ASP A 28 -8.90 -0.48 29.48
C ASP A 28 -8.88 0.87 30.21
N VAL A 29 -9.71 1.00 31.25
CA VAL A 29 -9.87 2.21 32.04
C VAL A 29 -9.41 1.92 33.44
N PHE A 30 -8.40 2.63 33.94
CA PHE A 30 -7.80 2.37 35.24
C PHE A 30 -7.26 3.63 35.90
N VAL A 31 -7.08 3.54 37.24
CA VAL A 31 -6.41 4.58 38.02
C VAL A 31 -4.93 4.58 37.71
N ASN A 32 -4.42 5.73 37.31
CA ASN A 32 -3.08 5.92 36.74
C ASN A 32 -2.09 6.58 37.69
N GLU A 33 -2.56 7.55 38.49
CA GLU A 33 -1.75 8.34 39.42
C GLU A 33 -2.58 8.71 40.62
N LEU A 34 -1.97 8.67 41.80
CA LEU A 34 -2.64 8.93 43.07
C LEU A 34 -1.72 9.70 44.00
N HIS A 35 -2.25 10.75 44.66
CA HIS A 35 -1.62 11.45 45.77
C HIS A 35 -2.62 11.66 46.89
N TYR A 36 -2.32 11.18 48.12
CA TYR A 36 -3.24 11.21 49.25
C TYR A 36 -2.61 11.64 50.58
N ASP A 37 -1.24 11.68 50.71
CA ASP A 37 -0.56 12.06 51.95
C ASP A 37 0.80 12.71 51.67
N ASN A 38 1.11 13.80 52.37
CA ASN A 38 2.41 14.46 52.30
C ASN A 38 2.81 15.15 53.61
N ALA A 39 4.03 15.65 53.67
CA ALA A 39 4.58 16.32 54.82
C ALA A 39 3.81 17.60 55.20
N GLY A 40 3.23 17.63 56.37
CA GLY A 40 2.48 18.77 56.90
C GLY A 40 0.98 18.58 56.81
N GLY A 41 0.25 19.52 56.25
CA GLY A 41 -1.15 19.30 55.86
C GLY A 41 -1.18 18.80 54.44
N ASP A 42 -2.02 17.80 54.15
CA ASP A 42 -2.05 17.16 52.85
C ASP A 42 -2.60 18.13 51.79
N VAL A 43 -1.77 18.44 50.81
CA VAL A 43 -2.08 19.43 49.77
C VAL A 43 -1.74 18.89 48.40
N GLY A 44 -2.57 19.21 47.40
CA GLY A 44 -2.38 18.74 46.04
C GLY A 44 -2.89 17.32 45.80
N GLU A 45 -3.71 16.82 46.70
CA GLU A 45 -4.35 15.50 46.62
C GLU A 45 -5.14 15.37 45.30
N ALA A 46 -4.93 14.27 44.62
CA ALA A 46 -5.55 14.04 43.33
C ALA A 46 -5.60 12.55 42.96
N ILE A 47 -6.57 12.20 42.16
CA ILE A 47 -6.71 10.88 41.53
C ILE A 47 -6.78 11.09 40.03
N GLU A 48 -5.93 10.39 39.29
CA GLU A 48 -5.96 10.38 37.82
C GLU A 48 -6.38 9.03 37.29
N VAL A 49 -7.23 9.06 36.25
CA VAL A 49 -7.72 7.89 35.53
C VAL A 49 -7.36 8.03 34.07
N VAL A 50 -6.90 6.95 33.46
CA VAL A 50 -6.63 6.87 32.03
C VAL A 50 -7.54 5.86 31.35
N ALA A 51 -7.79 6.10 30.05
CA ALA A 51 -8.38 5.15 29.10
C ALA A 51 -7.44 4.98 27.91
N THR A 52 -6.96 3.77 27.67
CA THR A 52 -5.95 3.50 26.64
C THR A 52 -6.48 3.53 25.20
N ALA A 53 -7.72 3.17 24.95
CA ALA A 53 -8.33 3.23 23.61
C ALA A 53 -9.04 4.57 23.31
N GLY A 54 -8.79 5.63 24.11
CA GLY A 54 -9.38 6.95 23.92
C GLY A 54 -10.86 7.05 24.29
N GLU A 55 -11.39 6.11 25.07
CA GLU A 55 -12.76 6.12 25.59
C GLU A 55 -13.04 7.41 26.37
N ASN A 56 -14.26 7.93 26.26
CA ASN A 56 -14.66 9.12 26.99
C ASN A 56 -14.90 8.79 28.47
N LEU A 57 -14.13 9.40 29.36
CA LEU A 57 -14.22 9.17 30.80
C LEU A 57 -15.42 9.87 31.47
N ALA A 58 -16.16 10.73 30.74
CA ALA A 58 -17.40 11.29 31.26
C ALA A 58 -18.43 10.17 31.50
N GLY A 59 -18.91 10.06 32.72
CA GLY A 59 -19.81 8.98 33.14
C GLY A 59 -19.16 7.99 34.10
N TYR A 60 -17.83 7.92 34.13
CA TYR A 60 -17.12 7.23 35.21
C TYR A 60 -17.12 8.03 36.50
N ARG A 61 -17.02 7.32 37.63
CA ARG A 61 -16.99 7.94 38.98
C ARG A 61 -15.93 7.30 39.85
N ILE A 62 -15.33 8.11 40.70
CA ILE A 62 -14.53 7.63 41.84
C ILE A 62 -15.42 7.64 43.09
N HIS A 63 -15.49 6.52 43.77
CA HIS A 63 -16.09 6.39 45.09
C HIS A 63 -15.00 6.17 46.14
N LEU A 64 -14.96 7.03 47.16
CA LEU A 64 -13.95 6.99 48.21
C LEU A 64 -14.45 6.19 49.40
N TYR A 65 -13.59 5.37 50.01
CA TYR A 65 -13.91 4.47 51.11
C TYR A 65 -13.02 4.71 52.30
N ASN A 66 -13.66 4.92 53.50
CA ASN A 66 -12.99 4.97 54.77
C ASN A 66 -12.82 3.56 55.32
N GLY A 67 -11.58 3.16 55.54
CA GLY A 67 -11.21 1.84 56.04
C GLY A 67 -10.88 1.81 57.52
N SER A 68 -11.34 2.79 58.32
CA SER A 68 -11.19 2.76 59.81
C SER A 68 -11.70 1.46 60.44
N SER A 69 -12.56 0.73 59.72
CA SER A 69 -12.95 -0.65 59.98
C SER A 69 -12.67 -1.46 58.73
N PRO A 70 -11.47 -2.03 58.51
CA PRO A 70 -11.05 -2.62 57.23
C PRO A 70 -11.96 -3.75 56.72
N GLY A 71 -12.60 -4.48 57.61
CA GLY A 71 -13.57 -5.54 57.24
C GLY A 71 -14.98 -5.01 56.92
N ALA A 72 -15.24 -3.71 57.05
CA ALA A 72 -16.53 -3.07 56.78
C ALA A 72 -16.35 -1.58 56.42
N ALA A 73 -15.54 -1.31 55.41
CA ALA A 73 -15.24 0.05 54.95
C ALA A 73 -16.48 0.73 54.36
N VAL A 74 -16.66 2.01 54.66
CA VAL A 74 -17.85 2.77 54.27
C VAL A 74 -17.49 3.85 53.24
N ALA A 75 -18.25 3.89 52.17
CA ALA A 75 -18.13 4.97 51.19
C ALA A 75 -18.47 6.32 51.83
N TYR A 76 -17.60 7.34 51.66
CA TYR A 76 -17.78 8.66 52.27
C TYR A 76 -17.94 9.78 51.22
N ASP A 77 -17.46 9.57 49.99
CA ASP A 77 -17.60 10.53 48.92
C ASP A 77 -17.69 9.85 47.55
N ASN A 78 -18.14 10.57 46.51
CA ASN A 78 -18.18 10.08 45.12
C ASN A 78 -18.17 11.24 44.12
N ASP A 79 -17.19 11.24 43.21
CA ASP A 79 -16.98 12.29 42.22
C ASP A 79 -17.07 11.78 40.80
N ALA A 80 -17.73 12.56 39.94
CA ALA A 80 -17.78 12.26 38.52
C ALA A 80 -16.48 12.67 37.82
N LEU A 81 -15.91 11.80 37.02
CA LEU A 81 -14.77 12.15 36.20
C LEU A 81 -15.16 13.15 35.08
N PRO A 82 -14.30 14.14 34.77
CA PRO A 82 -14.43 14.93 33.56
C PRO A 82 -14.20 14.01 32.34
N GLY A 83 -14.62 14.46 31.12
CA GLY A 83 -14.46 13.68 29.88
C GLY A 83 -13.02 13.39 29.49
N GLY A 84 -12.06 14.08 30.13
CA GLY A 84 -10.62 13.89 29.93
C GLY A 84 -10.06 14.53 28.68
N ALA A 85 -8.73 14.70 28.64
CA ALA A 85 -7.96 15.18 27.51
C ALA A 85 -7.24 14.02 26.83
N VAL A 86 -7.13 14.04 25.49
CA VAL A 86 -6.36 13.06 24.73
C VAL A 86 -4.90 13.50 24.67
N LEU A 87 -3.99 12.62 25.05
CA LEU A 87 -2.55 12.86 25.09
C LEU A 87 -1.82 11.74 24.33
N GLY A 88 -0.69 12.07 23.70
CA GLY A 88 0.27 11.09 23.18
C GLY A 88 1.25 10.69 24.28
N CYS A 89 1.43 9.38 24.48
CA CYS A 89 2.43 8.82 25.40
C CYS A 89 3.62 8.23 24.66
N ASP A 90 4.66 7.84 25.40
CA ASP A 90 5.77 7.07 24.82
C ASP A 90 5.23 5.78 24.20
N GLY A 91 5.89 5.32 23.09
CA GLY A 91 5.39 4.17 22.33
C GLY A 91 4.43 4.54 21.18
N GLY A 92 4.07 5.82 21.03
CA GLY A 92 3.29 6.35 19.89
C GLY A 92 1.78 6.22 20.02
N GLY A 93 1.28 5.58 21.08
CA GLY A 93 -0.15 5.49 21.36
C GLY A 93 -0.71 6.74 22.03
N GLN A 94 -2.03 6.80 22.09
CA GLN A 94 -2.77 7.87 22.73
C GLN A 94 -3.58 7.33 23.90
N VAL A 95 -3.68 8.12 24.94
CA VAL A 95 -4.54 7.87 26.09
C VAL A 95 -5.48 9.06 26.29
N ARG A 96 -6.61 8.80 26.92
CA ARG A 96 -7.44 9.87 27.50
C ARG A 96 -7.20 9.93 28.99
N VAL A 97 -6.90 11.11 29.52
CA VAL A 97 -6.53 11.34 30.90
C VAL A 97 -7.55 12.26 31.58
N ALA A 98 -8.06 11.87 32.72
CA ALA A 98 -8.95 12.68 33.56
C ALA A 98 -8.46 12.71 35.00
N THR A 99 -8.27 13.90 35.54
CA THR A 99 -7.79 14.12 36.92
C THR A 99 -8.88 14.75 37.78
N LEU A 100 -9.13 14.17 38.96
CA LEU A 100 -9.88 14.77 40.03
C LEU A 100 -8.92 15.35 41.06
N GLN A 101 -9.11 16.61 41.40
CA GLN A 101 -8.33 17.27 42.43
C GLN A 101 -9.20 17.45 43.69
N TYR A 102 -8.61 17.25 44.84
CA TYR A 102 -9.27 17.36 46.13
C TYR A 102 -8.75 18.56 46.92
N PRO A 103 -9.56 19.14 47.84
CA PRO A 103 -9.09 20.14 48.76
C PRO A 103 -8.08 19.53 49.72
N ALA A 104 -7.28 20.35 50.39
CA ALA A 104 -6.33 19.86 51.40
C ALA A 104 -7.03 19.00 52.48
N ASN A 105 -6.47 17.82 52.76
CA ASN A 105 -7.04 16.74 53.58
C ASN A 105 -8.42 16.25 53.06
N GLY A 106 -8.64 16.25 51.75
CA GLY A 106 -9.87 15.83 51.13
C GLY A 106 -9.95 14.32 50.89
N LEU A 107 -8.81 13.68 50.62
CA LEU A 107 -8.68 12.23 50.62
C LEU A 107 -8.32 11.77 52.04
N GLN A 108 -9.02 10.75 52.55
CA GLN A 108 -8.63 10.16 53.81
C GLN A 108 -7.35 9.34 53.67
N ASN A 109 -6.44 9.45 54.61
CA ASN A 109 -5.12 8.82 54.60
C ASN A 109 -4.92 7.87 55.80
N GLY A 110 -6.01 7.35 56.36
CA GLY A 110 -5.95 6.28 57.35
C GLY A 110 -5.48 4.96 56.75
N ALA A 111 -4.87 4.11 57.57
CA ALA A 111 -4.40 2.79 57.13
C ALA A 111 -5.41 1.69 57.48
N PRO A 112 -6.09 1.06 56.51
CA PRO A 112 -6.16 1.36 55.09
C PRO A 112 -7.33 2.25 54.70
N ASP A 113 -7.20 3.08 53.66
CA ASP A 113 -8.30 3.72 52.96
C ASP A 113 -8.28 3.31 51.45
N GLY A 114 -9.31 3.67 50.69
CA GLY A 114 -9.36 3.19 49.30
C GLY A 114 -10.37 3.91 48.41
N LEU A 115 -10.38 3.50 47.16
CA LEU A 115 -11.23 4.07 46.12
C LEU A 115 -11.73 3.00 45.15
N ALA A 116 -12.95 3.17 44.64
CA ALA A 116 -13.50 2.36 43.56
C ALA A 116 -13.72 3.23 42.32
N LEU A 117 -13.17 2.81 41.19
CA LEU A 117 -13.50 3.33 39.85
C LEU A 117 -14.73 2.59 39.35
N VAL A 118 -15.77 3.33 39.01
CA VAL A 118 -17.08 2.79 38.61
C VAL A 118 -17.46 3.37 37.25
N ASP A 119 -17.90 2.52 36.31
CA ASP A 119 -18.36 2.92 35.01
C ASP A 119 -19.75 3.57 35.01
N GLY A 120 -20.19 4.07 33.83
CA GLY A 120 -21.50 4.71 33.67
C GLY A 120 -22.70 3.77 33.85
N SER A 121 -22.49 2.44 33.90
CA SER A 121 -23.52 1.43 34.23
C SER A 121 -23.63 1.14 35.71
N GLY A 122 -22.68 1.62 36.51
CA GLY A 122 -22.57 1.33 37.94
C GLY A 122 -21.71 0.10 38.26
N THR A 123 -20.98 -0.43 37.26
CA THR A 123 -20.08 -1.59 37.43
C THR A 123 -18.74 -1.10 37.98
N VAL A 124 -18.21 -1.78 39.01
CA VAL A 124 -16.88 -1.52 39.56
C VAL A 124 -15.81 -2.04 38.57
N VAL A 125 -15.04 -1.11 38.03
CA VAL A 125 -13.91 -1.41 37.10
C VAL A 125 -12.67 -1.77 37.93
N GLN A 126 -12.35 -0.98 38.94
CA GLN A 126 -11.26 -1.25 39.90
C GLN A 126 -11.70 -0.90 41.32
N PHE A 127 -11.22 -1.68 42.28
CA PHE A 127 -11.35 -1.35 43.68
C PHE A 127 -9.97 -1.43 44.33
N LEU A 128 -9.36 -0.28 44.56
CA LEU A 128 -7.99 -0.13 45.07
C LEU A 128 -8.00 0.38 46.49
N SER A 129 -6.97 0.04 47.24
CA SER A 129 -6.70 0.59 48.58
C SER A 129 -5.21 0.86 48.77
N TYR A 130 -4.89 1.75 49.63
CA TYR A 130 -3.53 2.05 50.06
C TYR A 130 -3.36 1.69 51.54
N GLU A 131 -2.11 1.33 51.92
CA GLU A 131 -1.69 0.97 53.27
C GLU A 131 -2.42 -0.26 53.88
N GLY A 132 -2.95 -1.11 53.04
CA GLY A 132 -3.61 -2.38 53.40
C GLY A 132 -4.83 -2.67 52.53
N THR A 133 -5.51 -3.77 52.84
CA THR A 133 -6.74 -4.18 52.11
C THR A 133 -7.98 -3.85 52.96
N LEU A 134 -9.08 -3.59 52.29
CA LEU A 134 -10.38 -3.38 52.92
C LEU A 134 -11.51 -4.11 52.18
N VAL A 135 -12.62 -4.32 52.90
CA VAL A 135 -13.87 -4.87 52.34
C VAL A 135 -14.94 -3.79 52.41
N ALA A 136 -15.56 -3.44 51.31
CA ALA A 136 -16.61 -2.42 51.31
C ALA A 136 -17.91 -2.93 51.91
N ALA A 137 -18.49 -2.18 52.85
CA ALA A 137 -19.78 -2.47 53.48
C ALA A 137 -20.97 -1.90 52.70
N ASN A 138 -20.74 -0.85 51.90
CA ASN A 138 -21.79 -0.17 51.12
C ASN A 138 -21.23 0.42 49.81
N GLY A 139 -22.05 1.18 49.10
CA GLY A 139 -21.67 1.78 47.83
C GLY A 139 -21.56 0.75 46.71
N PRO A 140 -21.03 1.14 45.54
CA PRO A 140 -20.91 0.24 44.37
C PRO A 140 -20.06 -1.00 44.63
N ALA A 141 -18.99 -0.88 45.44
CA ALA A 141 -18.09 -1.99 45.76
C ALA A 141 -18.56 -2.85 46.95
N ALA A 142 -19.79 -2.71 47.42
CA ALA A 142 -20.31 -3.46 48.58
C ALA A 142 -20.06 -4.97 48.48
N GLY A 143 -19.40 -5.55 49.45
CA GLY A 143 -19.01 -6.95 49.48
C GLY A 143 -17.73 -7.32 48.75
N LEU A 144 -17.13 -6.39 48.00
CA LEU A 144 -15.86 -6.61 47.32
C LEU A 144 -14.67 -6.36 48.26
N SER A 145 -13.59 -7.10 48.05
CA SER A 145 -12.28 -6.82 48.66
C SER A 145 -11.43 -5.98 47.72
N SER A 146 -10.76 -4.98 48.26
CA SER A 146 -9.84 -4.14 47.45
C SER A 146 -8.55 -4.87 47.11
N ILE A 147 -7.88 -4.36 46.07
CA ILE A 147 -6.50 -4.69 45.72
C ILE A 147 -5.62 -3.58 46.36
N ALA A 148 -4.71 -3.96 47.25
CA ALA A 148 -3.79 -3.00 47.87
C ALA A 148 -2.73 -2.54 46.86
N ILE A 149 -2.57 -1.21 46.72
CA ILE A 149 -1.44 -0.61 46.02
C ILE A 149 -0.17 -0.98 46.79
N PRO A 150 0.87 -1.55 46.14
CA PRO A 150 2.04 -2.10 46.86
C PRO A 150 3.03 -1.04 47.35
N VAL A 151 2.76 0.22 47.07
CA VAL A 151 3.53 1.41 47.53
C VAL A 151 2.61 2.37 48.26
N SER A 152 3.16 3.21 49.10
CA SER A 152 2.37 4.14 49.94
C SER A 152 3.04 5.50 50.05
N GLU A 153 2.27 6.49 50.36
CA GLU A 153 2.69 7.80 50.83
C GLU A 153 2.59 7.86 52.37
N GLY A 154 3.03 8.93 52.97
CA GLY A 154 2.94 9.13 54.42
C GLY A 154 3.43 10.52 54.80
N ALA A 155 3.36 10.85 56.11
CA ALA A 155 3.68 12.17 56.67
C ALA A 155 5.09 12.72 56.38
N SER A 156 5.96 11.96 55.72
CA SER A 156 7.28 12.39 55.25
C SER A 156 7.38 12.49 53.71
N THR A 157 6.32 12.16 52.97
CA THR A 157 6.27 12.27 51.53
C THR A 157 6.43 13.73 51.10
N PRO A 158 7.33 14.06 50.15
CA PRO A 158 7.51 15.44 49.72
C PRO A 158 6.25 16.00 49.03
N VAL A 159 5.90 17.23 49.30
CA VAL A 159 4.83 17.94 48.57
C VAL A 159 5.15 17.99 47.07
N GLY A 160 4.16 17.73 46.20
CA GLY A 160 4.31 17.74 44.77
C GLY A 160 4.83 16.43 44.20
N THR A 161 4.68 15.34 44.94
CA THR A 161 4.94 13.97 44.47
C THR A 161 3.64 13.16 44.48
N SER A 162 3.65 11.98 43.82
CA SER A 162 2.52 11.07 43.69
C SER A 162 2.98 9.63 43.45
N LEU A 163 2.11 8.68 43.71
CA LEU A 163 2.27 7.29 43.27
C LEU A 163 1.83 7.19 41.82
N GLN A 164 2.62 6.56 40.99
CA GLN A 164 2.44 6.53 39.52
C GLN A 164 2.54 5.11 38.96
N LEU A 165 1.76 4.80 37.96
CA LEU A 165 1.96 3.60 37.15
C LEU A 165 3.04 3.82 36.11
N ALA A 166 3.95 2.84 35.96
CA ALA A 166 4.94 2.79 34.87
C ALA A 166 4.97 1.38 34.27
N GLY A 167 5.34 1.28 32.98
CA GLY A 167 5.36 0.04 32.22
C GLY A 167 5.09 0.30 30.74
N GLN A 168 4.94 -0.78 29.96
CA GLN A 168 4.67 -0.72 28.52
C GLN A 168 3.50 -1.62 28.20
N GLY A 169 2.44 -1.10 27.60
CA GLY A 169 1.26 -1.85 27.21
C GLY A 169 0.02 -0.99 27.10
N ASP A 170 -1.14 -1.62 26.97
CA ASP A 170 -2.44 -0.97 26.80
C ASP A 170 -3.48 -1.38 27.84
N GLN A 171 -3.12 -2.29 28.76
CA GLN A 171 -3.99 -2.79 29.83
C GLN A 171 -3.43 -2.45 31.20
N ALA A 172 -4.29 -2.30 32.21
CA ALA A 172 -3.89 -2.01 33.58
C ALA A 172 -2.82 -2.97 34.13
N ALA A 173 -2.90 -4.24 33.74
CA ALA A 173 -1.97 -5.30 34.16
C ALA A 173 -0.55 -5.15 33.59
N ASP A 174 -0.36 -4.35 32.55
CA ASP A 174 0.96 -4.11 31.93
C ASP A 174 1.78 -3.08 32.72
N PHE A 175 1.16 -2.40 33.66
CA PHE A 175 1.78 -1.35 34.44
C PHE A 175 1.92 -1.77 35.90
N SER A 176 2.90 -1.20 36.58
CA SER A 176 3.13 -1.42 37.98
C SER A 176 3.31 -0.10 38.73
N TRP A 177 2.74 -0.04 39.94
CA TRP A 177 2.85 1.12 40.81
C TRP A 177 4.29 1.37 41.24
N GLN A 178 4.72 2.60 41.10
CA GLN A 178 6.05 3.07 41.49
C GLN A 178 5.95 3.86 42.82
N ALA A 179 7.06 3.87 43.57
CA ALA A 179 7.20 4.72 44.72
C ALA A 179 7.02 6.21 44.38
N SER A 180 6.59 7.02 45.34
CA SER A 180 6.31 8.43 45.13
C SER A 180 7.45 9.18 44.42
N ALA A 181 7.11 9.85 43.34
CA ALA A 181 7.99 10.63 42.48
C ALA A 181 7.32 11.98 42.13
N THR A 182 8.02 12.88 41.46
CA THR A 182 7.43 14.15 41.03
C THR A 182 6.13 13.89 40.26
N GLN A 183 5.05 14.52 40.69
CA GLN A 183 3.70 14.33 40.12
C GLN A 183 3.66 14.66 38.62
N SER A 184 2.83 13.92 37.87
CA SER A 184 2.62 14.08 36.45
C SER A 184 1.15 14.30 36.05
N PHE A 185 0.27 14.64 36.97
CA PHE A 185 -1.15 14.82 36.71
C PHE A 185 -1.46 15.62 35.45
N GLY A 186 -2.36 15.11 34.60
CA GLY A 186 -2.72 15.67 33.31
C GLY A 186 -1.72 15.36 32.20
N ARG A 187 -0.82 14.40 32.41
CA ARG A 187 0.20 13.94 31.47
C ARG A 187 0.36 12.42 31.57
N CYS A 188 1.06 11.83 30.61
CA CYS A 188 1.53 10.45 30.78
C CYS A 188 2.60 10.38 31.87
N ASN A 189 2.56 9.34 32.70
CA ASN A 189 3.56 9.15 33.73
C ASN A 189 4.96 8.89 33.13
N PRO A 190 6.05 9.32 33.78
CA PRO A 190 7.40 8.96 33.41
C PRO A 190 7.59 7.44 33.34
N GLY A 191 8.06 6.95 32.19
CA GLY A 191 8.25 5.50 31.94
C GLY A 191 6.97 4.72 31.61
N GLN A 192 5.87 5.41 31.38
CA GLN A 192 4.62 4.83 30.88
C GLN A 192 4.58 4.95 29.36
N GLY A 193 4.58 3.83 28.65
CA GLY A 193 4.46 3.77 27.19
C GLY A 193 3.22 3.01 26.76
N VAL A 194 2.49 3.58 25.81
CA VAL A 194 1.30 2.96 25.22
C VAL A 194 1.57 2.76 23.72
N PRO A 195 1.42 1.52 23.19
CA PRO A 195 1.68 1.28 21.79
C PRO A 195 0.71 2.04 20.90
N ALA A 196 1.18 2.44 19.72
CA ALA A 196 0.29 2.97 18.69
C ALA A 196 -0.77 1.91 18.32
N PRO A 197 -2.00 2.31 17.97
CA PRO A 197 -2.99 1.38 17.48
C PRO A 197 -2.43 0.59 16.30
N ASN A 198 -2.63 -0.72 16.31
CA ASN A 198 -2.28 -1.62 15.22
C ASN A 198 -3.57 -1.98 14.45
N PRO A 199 -3.96 -1.20 13.42
CA PRO A 199 -5.16 -1.50 12.65
C PRO A 199 -4.97 -2.81 11.87
N PRO A 200 -6.04 -3.59 11.65
CA PRO A 200 -5.96 -4.79 10.82
C PRO A 200 -5.41 -4.48 9.42
N PRO A 201 -4.52 -5.34 8.88
CA PRO A 201 -4.06 -5.22 7.51
C PRO A 201 -5.23 -5.35 6.52
N ARG A 202 -5.18 -4.61 5.42
CA ARG A 202 -6.21 -4.65 4.37
C ARG A 202 -5.57 -4.92 3.03
N VAL A 203 -6.27 -5.65 2.17
CA VAL A 203 -5.90 -5.75 0.76
C VAL A 203 -6.14 -4.39 0.11
N THR A 204 -5.09 -3.79 -0.44
CA THR A 204 -5.13 -2.47 -1.09
C THR A 204 -5.17 -2.57 -2.60
N LEU A 205 -4.70 -3.71 -3.14
CA LEU A 205 -4.67 -3.98 -4.57
C LEU A 205 -4.77 -5.47 -4.82
N THR A 206 -5.51 -5.83 -5.86
CA THR A 206 -5.42 -7.15 -6.50
C THR A 206 -5.17 -6.99 -7.99
N MET A 207 -4.43 -7.93 -8.56
CA MET A 207 -4.28 -8.12 -9.99
C MET A 207 -4.61 -9.59 -10.32
N PRO A 208 -5.65 -9.84 -11.11
CA PRO A 208 -6.57 -8.86 -11.67
C PRO A 208 -7.42 -8.14 -10.62
N VAL A 209 -8.02 -7.01 -11.00
CA VAL A 209 -9.04 -6.36 -10.18
C VAL A 209 -10.35 -7.13 -10.27
N ASP A 210 -11.22 -6.96 -9.28
CA ASP A 210 -12.55 -7.59 -9.30
C ASP A 210 -13.37 -7.17 -10.52
N GLY A 211 -13.97 -8.14 -11.20
CA GLY A 211 -14.71 -7.95 -12.43
C GLY A 211 -13.84 -7.79 -13.69
N ALA A 212 -12.52 -7.98 -13.60
CA ALA A 212 -11.66 -7.92 -14.79
C ALA A 212 -12.07 -8.97 -15.83
N SER A 213 -12.17 -8.53 -17.09
CA SER A 213 -12.25 -9.39 -18.27
C SER A 213 -10.88 -9.42 -18.96
N ASP A 214 -10.57 -10.45 -19.67
CA ASP A 214 -9.37 -10.56 -20.50
C ASP A 214 -8.03 -10.64 -19.74
N PHE A 215 -8.02 -11.23 -18.53
CA PHE A 215 -6.79 -11.50 -17.80
C PHE A 215 -5.92 -12.50 -18.59
N PRO A 216 -4.63 -12.20 -18.84
CA PRO A 216 -3.79 -13.09 -19.65
C PRO A 216 -3.60 -14.47 -18.98
N ALA A 217 -3.74 -15.54 -19.77
CA ALA A 217 -3.74 -16.92 -19.28
C ALA A 217 -2.44 -17.35 -18.58
N ALA A 218 -1.31 -16.72 -18.91
CA ALA A 218 0.01 -17.02 -18.35
C ALA A 218 0.54 -15.93 -17.41
N ALA A 219 -0.25 -14.90 -17.10
CA ALA A 219 0.18 -13.82 -16.22
C ALA A 219 0.09 -14.22 -14.75
N ASP A 220 1.01 -13.71 -13.94
CA ASP A 220 0.95 -13.81 -12.50
C ASP A 220 -0.14 -12.93 -11.91
N LEU A 221 -0.74 -13.41 -10.82
CA LEU A 221 -1.66 -12.61 -10.02
C LEU A 221 -0.85 -11.72 -9.03
N GLY A 222 -1.43 -10.63 -8.59
CA GLY A 222 -0.82 -9.73 -7.62
C GLY A 222 -1.76 -9.43 -6.45
N VAL A 223 -1.22 -9.38 -5.24
CA VAL A 223 -1.96 -8.94 -4.05
C VAL A 223 -1.06 -7.99 -3.25
N ALA A 224 -1.56 -6.81 -2.91
CA ALA A 224 -0.87 -5.87 -2.03
C ALA A 224 -1.71 -5.58 -0.79
N PHE A 225 -1.03 -5.39 0.34
CA PHE A 225 -1.65 -5.06 1.62
C PHE A 225 -1.33 -3.62 2.05
N SER A 226 -2.03 -3.12 3.06
CA SER A 226 -1.75 -1.80 3.64
C SER A 226 -0.42 -1.76 4.41
N GLU A 227 0.14 -2.91 4.72
CA GLU A 227 1.33 -3.11 5.53
C GLU A 227 1.92 -4.50 5.30
N SER A 228 3.10 -4.76 5.86
CA SER A 228 3.76 -6.07 5.75
C SER A 228 2.99 -7.13 6.55
N VAL A 229 2.70 -8.26 5.91
CA VAL A 229 1.98 -9.38 6.51
C VAL A 229 2.75 -10.69 6.40
N THR A 230 2.43 -11.62 7.29
CA THR A 230 2.88 -13.01 7.23
C THR A 230 1.72 -13.88 6.73
N LEU A 231 2.00 -14.75 5.76
CA LEU A 231 1.04 -15.66 5.16
C LEU A 231 1.23 -17.09 5.67
N ALA A 232 0.15 -17.74 6.08
CA ALA A 232 0.13 -19.19 6.27
C ALA A 232 -0.20 -19.89 4.94
N THR A 233 0.15 -21.17 4.82
CA THR A 233 -0.14 -22.01 3.64
C THR A 233 -1.62 -21.93 3.27
N GLY A 234 -1.90 -21.62 1.99
CA GLY A 234 -3.26 -21.51 1.46
C GLY A 234 -3.91 -20.15 1.69
N ALA A 235 -3.12 -19.10 2.01
CA ALA A 235 -3.62 -17.72 2.12
C ALA A 235 -4.21 -17.21 0.81
N PHE A 236 -3.70 -17.69 -0.32
CA PHE A 236 -4.26 -17.44 -1.65
C PHE A 236 -4.86 -18.74 -2.20
N GLN A 237 -6.07 -18.66 -2.74
CA GLN A 237 -6.77 -19.78 -3.36
C GLN A 237 -7.36 -19.31 -4.68
N LEU A 238 -7.15 -20.07 -5.75
CA LEU A 238 -7.69 -19.76 -7.07
C LEU A 238 -8.55 -20.93 -7.55
N LEU A 239 -9.81 -20.61 -7.81
CA LEU A 239 -10.78 -21.56 -8.37
C LEU A 239 -11.23 -21.05 -9.73
N CYS A 240 -11.03 -21.86 -10.77
CA CYS A 240 -11.43 -21.54 -12.15
C CYS A 240 -12.43 -22.55 -12.67
N ALA A 241 -13.26 -22.13 -13.64
CA ALA A 241 -14.38 -22.93 -14.15
C ALA A 241 -13.94 -24.22 -14.88
N GLN A 242 -12.78 -24.19 -15.56
CA GLN A 242 -12.23 -25.33 -16.32
C GLN A 242 -10.99 -25.89 -15.63
N SER A 243 -10.08 -25.04 -15.17
CA SER A 243 -8.85 -25.44 -14.46
C SER A 243 -9.12 -26.00 -13.06
N GLY A 244 -10.30 -25.79 -12.49
CA GLY A 244 -10.63 -26.21 -11.13
C GLY A 244 -9.83 -25.43 -10.07
N ASN A 245 -9.41 -26.12 -9.00
CA ASN A 245 -8.49 -25.56 -8.02
C ASN A 245 -7.09 -25.51 -8.61
N VAL A 246 -6.58 -24.31 -8.83
CA VAL A 246 -5.26 -24.06 -9.41
C VAL A 246 -4.22 -24.03 -8.30
N GLY A 247 -3.11 -24.75 -8.48
CA GLY A 247 -1.96 -24.69 -7.60
C GLY A 247 -1.29 -23.31 -7.67
N LEU A 248 -0.96 -22.75 -6.52
CA LEU A 248 -0.36 -21.42 -6.40
C LEU A 248 0.95 -21.46 -5.65
N SER A 249 1.91 -20.70 -6.14
CA SER A 249 3.12 -20.30 -5.41
C SER A 249 3.13 -18.78 -5.28
N HIS A 250 3.89 -18.22 -4.35
CA HIS A 250 3.99 -16.77 -4.19
C HIS A 250 5.38 -16.33 -3.78
N ALA A 251 5.74 -15.12 -4.20
CA ALA A 251 6.94 -14.40 -3.78
C ALA A 251 6.53 -13.07 -3.15
N ALA A 252 7.15 -12.74 -2.01
CA ALA A 252 6.86 -11.51 -1.27
C ALA A 252 7.90 -10.42 -1.56
N SER A 253 7.45 -9.18 -1.66
CA SER A 253 8.28 -7.99 -1.70
C SER A 253 7.65 -6.90 -0.80
N GLY A 254 7.99 -6.94 0.50
CA GLY A 254 7.40 -6.05 1.49
C GLY A 254 5.93 -6.37 1.76
N ASP A 255 5.05 -5.47 1.39
CA ASP A 255 3.59 -5.55 1.49
C ASP A 255 2.92 -6.12 0.24
N GLN A 256 3.69 -6.50 -0.79
CA GLN A 256 3.22 -6.98 -2.08
C GLN A 256 3.57 -8.45 -2.30
N PHE A 257 2.68 -9.18 -2.94
CA PHE A 257 2.85 -10.58 -3.29
C PHE A 257 2.57 -10.78 -4.78
N VAL A 258 3.53 -11.40 -5.46
CA VAL A 258 3.32 -11.99 -6.78
C VAL A 258 2.89 -13.43 -6.57
N VAL A 259 1.76 -13.82 -7.15
CA VAL A 259 1.16 -15.14 -6.99
C VAL A 259 1.12 -15.83 -8.34
N SER A 260 2.01 -16.79 -8.53
CA SER A 260 2.16 -17.55 -9.76
C SER A 260 1.30 -18.80 -9.75
N THR A 261 0.69 -19.11 -10.90
CA THR A 261 -0.07 -20.35 -11.12
C THR A 261 0.87 -21.49 -11.56
N ASP A 262 0.53 -22.73 -11.23
CA ASP A 262 1.33 -23.92 -11.63
C ASP A 262 1.30 -24.20 -13.15
N GLY A 263 0.60 -23.40 -13.93
CA GLY A 263 0.48 -23.47 -15.38
C GLY A 263 -0.46 -22.41 -15.91
N ALA A 264 -0.48 -22.21 -17.23
CA ALA A 264 -1.39 -21.27 -17.86
C ALA A 264 -2.85 -21.66 -17.62
N LEU A 265 -3.70 -20.68 -17.35
CA LEU A 265 -5.14 -20.83 -17.20
C LEU A 265 -5.80 -21.11 -18.55
N HIS A 266 -7.01 -21.69 -18.56
CA HIS A 266 -7.73 -21.91 -19.81
C HIS A 266 -8.31 -20.60 -20.36
N ALA A 267 -8.10 -20.36 -21.65
CA ALA A 267 -8.63 -19.19 -22.33
C ALA A 267 -10.16 -19.09 -22.18
N GLY A 268 -10.64 -17.90 -21.84
CA GLY A 268 -12.06 -17.60 -21.69
C GLY A 268 -12.73 -18.14 -20.43
N GLU A 269 -11.99 -18.78 -19.51
CA GLU A 269 -12.58 -19.28 -18.28
C GLU A 269 -12.80 -18.17 -17.24
N ALA A 270 -13.82 -18.36 -16.41
CA ALA A 270 -14.07 -17.53 -15.24
C ALA A 270 -13.30 -18.10 -14.04
N CYS A 271 -12.62 -17.23 -13.31
CA CYS A 271 -11.83 -17.56 -12.13
C CYS A 271 -12.24 -16.72 -10.93
N THR A 272 -11.98 -17.23 -9.73
CA THR A 272 -12.17 -16.53 -8.46
C THR A 272 -10.92 -16.71 -7.61
N LEU A 273 -10.23 -15.59 -7.32
CA LEU A 273 -9.15 -15.53 -6.35
C LEU A 273 -9.75 -15.20 -4.99
N THR A 274 -9.44 -16.00 -3.99
CA THR A 274 -9.78 -15.75 -2.59
C THR A 274 -8.50 -15.49 -1.80
N VAL A 275 -8.46 -14.35 -1.12
CA VAL A 275 -7.44 -13.98 -0.14
C VAL A 275 -8.02 -14.28 1.24
N ASP A 276 -7.59 -15.37 1.88
CA ASP A 276 -8.15 -15.91 3.12
C ASP A 276 -7.62 -15.16 4.34
N ALA A 277 -8.45 -14.28 4.91
CA ALA A 277 -8.13 -13.46 6.07
C ALA A 277 -7.64 -14.27 7.29
N ALA A 278 -8.18 -15.49 7.49
CA ALA A 278 -7.80 -16.34 8.61
C ALA A 278 -6.34 -16.85 8.54
N ARG A 279 -5.71 -16.72 7.37
CA ARG A 279 -4.35 -17.18 7.08
C ARG A 279 -3.33 -16.05 6.95
N ILE A 280 -3.72 -14.84 7.28
CA ILE A 280 -2.93 -13.61 7.13
C ILE A 280 -2.87 -12.92 8.48
N GLN A 281 -1.67 -12.45 8.85
CA GLN A 281 -1.49 -11.62 10.04
C GLN A 281 -0.30 -10.68 9.86
N ASP A 282 -0.38 -9.51 10.46
CA ASP A 282 0.74 -8.58 10.56
C ASP A 282 1.73 -8.98 11.68
N ALA A 283 2.73 -8.14 11.93
CA ALA A 283 3.72 -8.36 12.98
C ALA A 283 3.12 -8.25 14.39
N GLY A 284 2.01 -7.53 14.56
CA GLY A 284 1.28 -7.38 15.82
C GLY A 284 0.25 -8.50 16.06
N GLY A 285 0.05 -9.38 15.08
CA GLY A 285 -0.92 -10.49 15.14
C GLY A 285 -2.33 -10.12 14.71
N ALA A 286 -2.58 -8.87 14.28
CA ALA A 286 -3.87 -8.48 13.72
C ALA A 286 -4.10 -9.13 12.35
N ARG A 287 -5.36 -9.39 11.99
CA ARG A 287 -5.78 -10.06 10.76
C ARG A 287 -6.73 -9.18 9.99
N PRO A 288 -6.82 -9.34 8.65
CA PRO A 288 -7.87 -8.66 7.89
C PRO A 288 -9.27 -8.94 8.45
N ASP A 289 -10.18 -7.97 8.36
CA ASP A 289 -11.55 -8.09 8.87
C ASP A 289 -12.39 -9.18 8.18
N GLY A 290 -11.98 -9.62 6.99
CA GLY A 290 -12.64 -10.67 6.22
C GLY A 290 -11.88 -11.00 4.94
N ASP A 291 -12.33 -12.08 4.27
CA ASP A 291 -11.75 -12.52 3.01
C ASP A 291 -11.96 -11.49 1.91
N THR A 292 -10.94 -11.33 1.06
CA THR A 292 -11.08 -10.60 -0.20
C THR A 292 -11.30 -11.59 -1.32
N VAL A 293 -12.39 -11.41 -2.06
CA VAL A 293 -12.77 -12.27 -3.18
C VAL A 293 -12.75 -11.45 -4.47
N VAL A 294 -12.03 -11.95 -5.47
CA VAL A 294 -11.86 -11.30 -6.77
C VAL A 294 -12.32 -12.25 -7.86
N ALA A 295 -13.38 -11.89 -8.55
CA ALA A 295 -13.87 -12.62 -9.73
C ALA A 295 -13.31 -11.99 -11.00
N PHE A 296 -12.83 -12.81 -11.93
CA PHE A 296 -12.30 -12.34 -13.22
C PHE A 296 -12.49 -13.38 -14.31
N SER A 297 -12.29 -12.98 -15.57
CA SER A 297 -12.27 -13.89 -16.70
C SER A 297 -10.91 -13.87 -17.39
N VAL A 298 -10.43 -15.04 -17.78
CA VAL A 298 -9.22 -15.20 -18.57
C VAL A 298 -9.52 -14.80 -20.02
N ALA A 299 -8.56 -14.20 -20.70
CA ALA A 299 -8.67 -13.83 -22.11
C ALA A 299 -9.10 -15.01 -22.97
N ALA A 300 -10.05 -14.78 -23.85
CA ALA A 300 -10.61 -15.80 -24.75
C ALA A 300 -9.75 -15.97 -26.02
N GLY A 301 -8.74 -16.80 -25.99
CA GLY A 301 -7.92 -17.08 -27.17
C GLY A 301 -6.73 -16.13 -27.33
N ASP A 302 -6.12 -16.04 -28.52
CA ASP A 302 -4.90 -15.26 -28.78
C ASP A 302 -4.81 -13.96 -27.99
N SER A 303 -3.63 -13.64 -27.45
CA SER A 303 -3.35 -12.60 -26.44
C SER A 303 -3.89 -11.19 -26.76
N ASP A 304 -4.24 -10.92 -28.01
CA ASP A 304 -4.87 -9.68 -28.46
C ASP A 304 -6.39 -9.81 -28.71
N GLY A 305 -6.96 -11.03 -28.69
CA GLY A 305 -8.40 -11.32 -28.86
C GLY A 305 -9.04 -10.48 -29.97
N ASP A 306 -10.22 -9.89 -29.70
CA ASP A 306 -10.88 -8.91 -30.56
C ASP A 306 -10.47 -7.44 -30.26
N TYR A 307 -9.40 -7.22 -29.43
CA TYR A 307 -8.99 -5.88 -29.03
C TYR A 307 -8.76 -4.95 -30.23
N TYR A 308 -8.14 -5.47 -31.28
CA TYR A 308 -7.90 -4.75 -32.53
C TYR A 308 -8.97 -4.96 -33.62
N GLY A 309 -10.06 -5.63 -33.33
CA GLY A 309 -11.13 -5.92 -34.28
C GLY A 309 -11.74 -4.68 -34.96
N ARG A 310 -11.60 -3.52 -34.35
CA ARG A 310 -12.06 -2.22 -34.87
C ARG A 310 -11.04 -1.50 -35.75
N VAL A 311 -9.81 -2.01 -35.85
CA VAL A 311 -8.73 -1.36 -36.57
C VAL A 311 -8.90 -1.51 -38.06
N ASN A 312 -8.81 -0.41 -38.78
CA ASN A 312 -8.96 -0.34 -40.24
C ASN A 312 -7.59 -0.17 -40.93
N THR A 313 -7.11 -1.22 -41.52
CA THR A 313 -5.83 -1.26 -42.25
C THR A 313 -5.93 -0.82 -43.73
N GLY A 314 -7.07 -0.30 -44.21
CA GLY A 314 -7.33 0.03 -45.59
C GLY A 314 -6.47 1.16 -46.19
N SER A 315 -5.92 2.02 -45.31
CA SER A 315 -4.88 3.00 -45.71
C SER A 315 -4.09 3.43 -44.48
N PRO A 316 -2.89 4.02 -44.61
CA PRO A 316 -2.09 4.51 -43.47
C PRO A 316 -2.85 5.52 -42.57
N GLY A 317 -3.61 6.43 -43.16
CA GLY A 317 -4.42 7.38 -42.39
C GLY A 317 -5.59 6.72 -41.67
N GLN A 318 -6.27 5.74 -42.25
CA GLN A 318 -7.31 4.96 -41.60
C GLN A 318 -6.72 4.09 -40.47
N LEU A 319 -5.55 3.48 -40.71
CA LEU A 319 -4.84 2.72 -39.69
C LEU A 319 -4.47 3.61 -38.51
N ARG A 320 -3.86 4.78 -38.74
CA ARG A 320 -3.48 5.75 -37.71
C ARG A 320 -4.69 6.14 -36.85
N CYS A 321 -5.77 6.60 -37.47
CA CYS A 321 -6.92 7.07 -36.73
C CYS A 321 -7.66 5.94 -35.99
N SER A 322 -7.82 4.74 -36.62
CA SER A 322 -8.50 3.63 -35.95
C SER A 322 -7.68 3.00 -34.83
N LEU A 323 -6.35 2.98 -34.94
CA LEU A 323 -5.45 2.64 -33.83
C LEU A 323 -5.61 3.64 -32.68
N HIS A 324 -5.54 4.95 -32.95
CA HIS A 324 -5.78 5.96 -31.92
C HIS A 324 -7.13 5.75 -31.23
N GLN A 325 -8.22 5.54 -31.98
CA GLN A 325 -9.54 5.29 -31.40
C GLN A 325 -9.61 3.99 -30.58
N THR A 326 -8.77 3.01 -30.87
CA THR A 326 -8.73 1.73 -30.17
C THR A 326 -7.93 1.81 -28.87
N ILE A 327 -6.77 2.50 -28.87
CA ILE A 327 -5.86 2.51 -27.74
C ILE A 327 -5.99 3.72 -26.82
N ARG A 328 -6.84 4.72 -27.15
CA ARG A 328 -7.08 5.91 -26.32
C ARG A 328 -7.92 5.57 -25.08
N GLY A 329 -7.88 6.43 -24.10
CA GLY A 329 -8.77 6.33 -22.94
C GLY A 329 -8.37 5.27 -21.91
N HIS A 330 -7.08 5.01 -21.76
CA HIS A 330 -6.58 4.10 -20.73
C HIS A 330 -6.78 4.65 -19.30
N THR A 331 -6.81 3.76 -18.32
CA THR A 331 -6.83 4.13 -16.90
C THR A 331 -5.50 4.75 -16.49
N ALA A 332 -5.52 6.03 -16.09
CA ALA A 332 -4.32 6.72 -15.61
C ALA A 332 -4.10 6.48 -14.10
N TYR A 333 -2.92 6.04 -13.74
CA TYR A 333 -2.51 5.80 -12.35
C TYR A 333 -1.64 6.93 -11.82
N PRO A 334 -1.67 7.21 -10.49
CA PRO A 334 -0.80 8.20 -9.88
C PRO A 334 0.68 7.91 -10.16
N TYR A 335 1.46 8.97 -10.40
CA TYR A 335 2.92 8.81 -10.56
C TYR A 335 3.58 8.26 -9.30
N SER A 336 3.11 8.66 -8.12
CA SER A 336 3.57 8.18 -6.81
C SER A 336 2.43 8.33 -5.80
N GLY A 337 2.47 7.61 -4.70
CA GLY A 337 1.49 7.69 -3.63
C GLY A 337 1.31 6.35 -2.92
N SER A 338 0.42 6.30 -1.95
CA SER A 338 -0.06 5.07 -1.33
C SER A 338 -1.07 4.39 -2.27
N GLY A 339 -0.97 3.10 -2.45
CA GLY A 339 -1.79 2.30 -3.38
C GLY A 339 -1.14 2.16 -4.75
N THR A 340 -1.92 1.69 -5.73
CA THR A 340 -1.42 1.45 -7.08
C THR A 340 -0.93 2.73 -7.74
N SER A 341 0.31 2.72 -8.14
CA SER A 341 0.98 3.82 -8.83
C SER A 341 1.83 3.28 -9.97
N THR A 342 2.43 4.17 -10.76
CA THR A 342 3.36 3.72 -11.81
C THR A 342 4.54 2.91 -11.26
N TRP A 343 4.93 3.09 -9.98
CA TRP A 343 5.91 2.20 -9.35
C TRP A 343 5.45 0.76 -9.28
N THR A 344 4.22 0.54 -8.78
CA THR A 344 3.64 -0.79 -8.64
C THR A 344 3.58 -1.51 -9.99
N ILE A 345 3.05 -0.83 -11.02
CA ILE A 345 2.89 -1.41 -12.35
C ILE A 345 4.24 -1.75 -12.98
N LEU A 346 5.18 -0.81 -12.94
CA LEU A 346 6.48 -0.98 -13.60
C LEU A 346 7.37 -2.00 -12.88
N GLU A 347 7.29 -2.14 -11.56
CA GLU A 347 8.05 -3.17 -10.85
C GLU A 347 7.55 -4.59 -11.10
N ILE A 348 6.30 -4.73 -11.58
CA ILE A 348 5.79 -5.99 -12.09
C ILE A 348 6.20 -6.14 -13.57
N ALA A 349 5.97 -5.12 -14.38
CA ALA A 349 6.19 -5.15 -15.83
C ALA A 349 7.67 -5.26 -16.22
N ASP A 350 8.58 -4.67 -15.45
CA ASP A 350 10.02 -4.70 -15.68
C ASP A 350 10.74 -5.69 -14.71
N GLU A 351 10.02 -6.71 -14.22
CA GLU A 351 10.56 -7.71 -13.31
C GLU A 351 11.77 -8.43 -13.91
N ASP A 352 12.75 -8.73 -13.05
CA ASP A 352 13.90 -9.55 -13.43
C ASP A 352 13.46 -11.02 -13.54
N PRO A 353 13.45 -11.62 -14.73
CA PRO A 353 12.98 -13.00 -14.91
C PRO A 353 13.79 -14.05 -14.12
N ALA A 354 14.97 -13.67 -13.61
CA ALA A 354 15.77 -14.53 -12.75
C ALA A 354 15.47 -14.34 -11.25
N ASN A 355 14.71 -13.27 -10.87
CA ASN A 355 14.45 -12.95 -9.45
C ASN A 355 13.25 -12.01 -9.30
N ALA A 356 12.10 -12.53 -8.94
CA ALA A 356 10.83 -11.78 -8.78
C ALA A 356 10.88 -10.64 -7.74
N GLY A 357 11.81 -10.66 -6.78
CA GLY A 357 12.04 -9.54 -5.84
C GLY A 357 12.85 -8.38 -6.43
N ARG A 358 13.12 -8.40 -7.74
CA ARG A 358 14.01 -7.45 -8.39
C ARG A 358 13.42 -6.99 -9.72
N ILE A 359 13.91 -5.87 -10.22
CA ILE A 359 13.64 -5.38 -11.58
C ILE A 359 14.90 -5.48 -12.43
N LEU A 360 14.71 -5.57 -13.74
CA LEU A 360 15.79 -5.51 -14.71
C LEU A 360 15.72 -4.18 -15.45
N ASP A 361 16.65 -3.29 -15.15
CA ASP A 361 16.74 -1.94 -15.71
C ASP A 361 16.96 -1.94 -17.23
N ALA A 362 16.24 -1.07 -17.95
CA ALA A 362 16.24 -1.05 -19.40
C ALA A 362 17.55 -0.55 -20.03
N TYR A 363 18.22 0.44 -19.42
CA TYR A 363 19.44 1.02 -20.00
C TYR A 363 20.71 0.28 -19.63
N ARG A 364 20.86 -0.06 -18.36
CA ARG A 364 22.07 -0.65 -17.84
C ARG A 364 22.07 -2.17 -17.80
N ASN A 365 20.90 -2.79 -18.01
CA ASN A 365 20.69 -4.24 -17.85
C ASN A 365 21.06 -4.74 -16.43
N ARG A 366 20.91 -3.89 -15.41
CA ARG A 366 21.21 -4.20 -14.02
C ARG A 366 19.97 -4.64 -13.28
N SER A 367 20.15 -5.68 -12.47
CA SER A 367 19.12 -6.15 -11.55
C SER A 367 19.15 -5.32 -10.26
N TYR A 368 18.00 -4.71 -9.88
CA TYR A 368 17.82 -3.89 -8.68
C TYR A 368 16.73 -4.48 -7.79
N ALA A 369 16.91 -4.39 -6.46
CA ALA A 369 15.87 -4.80 -5.51
C ALA A 369 14.66 -3.86 -5.62
N LYS A 370 13.46 -4.40 -5.77
CA LYS A 370 12.20 -3.65 -5.79
C LYS A 370 12.04 -2.81 -4.53
N GLY A 371 11.42 -1.66 -4.64
CA GLY A 371 11.15 -0.75 -3.53
C GLY A 371 12.41 -0.12 -2.93
N SER A 372 13.29 -0.90 -2.29
CA SER A 372 14.44 -0.43 -1.54
C SER A 372 15.52 0.25 -2.39
N ALA A 373 15.61 -0.06 -3.68
CA ALA A 373 16.57 0.58 -4.60
C ALA A 373 15.94 1.69 -5.46
N ARG A 374 14.70 2.10 -5.19
CA ARG A 374 14.10 3.30 -5.84
C ARG A 374 14.89 4.54 -5.51
N ALA A 375 15.01 5.45 -6.47
CA ALA A 375 15.62 6.76 -6.26
C ALA A 375 14.91 7.51 -5.12
N GLY A 376 15.68 7.97 -4.14
CA GLY A 376 15.17 8.66 -2.95
C GLY A 376 14.90 7.77 -1.74
N SER A 377 15.03 6.44 -1.85
CA SER A 377 14.78 5.49 -0.75
C SER A 377 16.05 4.99 -0.03
N GLY A 378 17.25 5.38 -0.46
CA GLY A 378 18.51 4.93 0.18
C GLY A 378 19.77 5.47 -0.50
N SER A 379 20.94 5.08 0.04
CA SER A 379 22.25 5.34 -0.56
C SER A 379 22.68 4.18 -1.46
N GLY A 380 23.22 4.47 -2.63
CA GLY A 380 23.78 3.49 -3.57
C GLY A 380 23.24 3.63 -4.99
N ALA A 381 23.55 2.64 -5.84
CA ALA A 381 23.04 2.59 -7.20
C ALA A 381 21.52 2.36 -7.17
N THR A 382 20.77 3.30 -7.74
CA THR A 382 19.31 3.35 -7.69
C THR A 382 18.72 3.39 -9.08
N TYR A 383 17.44 3.04 -9.18
CA TYR A 383 16.65 3.19 -10.40
C TYR A 383 15.53 4.22 -10.21
N ASN A 384 15.10 4.81 -11.31
CA ASN A 384 13.92 5.65 -11.35
C ASN A 384 13.10 5.35 -12.62
N ARG A 385 12.02 6.12 -12.83
CA ARG A 385 11.15 5.98 -13.99
C ARG A 385 11.62 6.92 -15.09
N GLU A 386 12.04 6.33 -16.19
CA GLU A 386 12.40 7.01 -17.42
C GLU A 386 11.17 7.31 -18.24
N HIS A 387 11.01 8.54 -18.65
CA HIS A 387 10.07 8.94 -19.68
C HIS A 387 10.72 8.72 -21.07
N SER A 388 10.44 7.59 -21.76
CA SER A 388 10.99 7.34 -23.08
C SER A 388 10.65 8.45 -24.07
N TRP A 389 9.47 9.05 -23.94
CA TRP A 389 9.14 10.36 -24.47
C TRP A 389 9.30 11.42 -23.37
N PRO A 390 10.30 12.31 -23.43
CA PRO A 390 10.51 13.30 -22.38
C PRO A 390 9.29 14.20 -22.16
N ASN A 391 8.87 14.36 -20.91
CA ASN A 391 7.71 15.18 -20.59
C ASN A 391 7.82 16.63 -21.02
N SER A 392 9.04 17.18 -21.10
CA SER A 392 9.29 18.52 -21.62
C SER A 392 9.01 18.67 -23.11
N LEU A 393 8.77 17.59 -23.82
CA LEU A 393 8.42 17.54 -25.24
C LEU A 393 6.92 17.26 -25.42
N GLY A 394 6.06 18.13 -24.83
CA GLY A 394 4.61 18.13 -25.13
C GLY A 394 3.64 17.97 -23.96
N PHE A 395 4.08 17.47 -22.77
CA PHE A 395 3.14 17.23 -21.68
C PHE A 395 3.74 17.52 -20.29
N GLY A 396 3.83 18.41 -19.67
CA GLY A 396 4.49 18.91 -18.46
C GLY A 396 4.27 18.06 -17.20
N THR A 397 3.25 18.33 -16.42
CA THR A 397 3.16 17.95 -15.00
C THR A 397 2.55 16.56 -14.73
N ARG A 398 2.74 16.08 -13.49
CA ARG A 398 2.17 14.81 -13.00
C ARG A 398 0.64 14.85 -12.88
N THR A 399 0.05 16.05 -12.81
CA THR A 399 -1.38 16.26 -12.60
C THR A 399 -1.90 17.13 -13.73
N GLY A 400 -3.02 16.74 -14.33
CA GLY A 400 -3.70 17.52 -15.35
C GLY A 400 -4.54 18.66 -14.77
N ASP A 401 -5.27 19.35 -15.65
CA ASP A 401 -6.11 20.50 -15.34
C ASP A 401 -7.24 20.23 -14.34
N LEU A 402 -7.70 18.97 -14.23
CA LEU A 402 -8.73 18.57 -13.26
C LEU A 402 -8.14 18.03 -11.94
N GLY A 403 -6.83 18.15 -11.70
CA GLY A 403 -6.18 17.61 -10.51
C GLY A 403 -6.01 16.09 -10.52
N LEU A 404 -6.37 15.42 -11.62
CA LEU A 404 -6.22 13.98 -11.82
C LEU A 404 -4.83 13.65 -12.40
N PRO A 405 -4.36 12.39 -12.34
CA PRO A 405 -3.13 12.00 -13.00
C PRO A 405 -3.12 12.43 -14.46
N ASN A 406 -2.02 13.06 -14.90
CA ASN A 406 -1.85 13.44 -16.30
C ASN A 406 -1.52 12.19 -17.11
N ALA A 407 -2.45 11.71 -17.93
CA ALA A 407 -2.34 10.45 -18.65
C ALA A 407 -1.01 10.26 -19.40
N PRO A 408 -0.53 11.22 -20.23
CA PRO A 408 0.76 11.05 -20.90
C PRO A 408 1.96 11.03 -19.94
N TYR A 409 1.87 11.68 -18.77
CA TYR A 409 2.96 11.67 -17.78
C TYR A 409 3.07 10.35 -17.02
N THR A 410 1.97 9.64 -16.87
CA THR A 410 1.89 8.41 -16.06
C THR A 410 1.67 7.15 -16.88
N ASP A 411 1.70 7.24 -18.20
CA ASP A 411 1.50 6.12 -19.12
C ASP A 411 2.63 5.11 -18.99
N THR A 412 2.33 3.91 -18.53
CA THR A 412 3.31 2.87 -18.25
C THR A 412 3.77 2.11 -19.49
N HIS A 413 3.12 2.28 -20.65
CA HIS A 413 3.68 1.81 -21.93
C HIS A 413 4.94 2.58 -22.35
N MET A 414 5.08 3.85 -21.94
CA MET A 414 6.26 4.64 -22.26
C MET A 414 7.23 4.82 -21.10
N LEU A 415 6.78 4.58 -19.86
CA LEU A 415 7.66 4.63 -18.69
C LEU A 415 8.44 3.32 -18.56
N TYR A 416 9.73 3.41 -18.32
CA TYR A 416 10.61 2.27 -18.04
C TYR A 416 11.40 2.49 -16.76
N LEU A 417 11.70 1.41 -16.03
CA LEU A 417 12.64 1.48 -14.91
C LEU A 417 14.07 1.49 -15.45
N THR A 418 14.85 2.51 -15.06
CA THR A 418 16.21 2.70 -15.52
C THR A 418 17.14 3.16 -14.41
N ASP A 419 18.43 2.81 -14.52
CA ASP A 419 19.48 3.36 -13.66
C ASP A 419 19.42 4.90 -13.65
N THR A 420 19.44 5.50 -12.47
CA THR A 420 19.29 6.96 -12.29
C THR A 420 20.37 7.75 -13.02
N GLY A 421 21.61 7.23 -13.07
CA GLY A 421 22.71 7.87 -13.78
C GLY A 421 22.51 7.81 -15.29
N TYR A 422 22.07 6.66 -15.82
CA TYR A 422 21.81 6.48 -17.26
C TYR A 422 20.60 7.30 -17.72
N ASN A 423 19.57 7.40 -16.89
CA ASN A 423 18.45 8.31 -17.13
C ASN A 423 18.93 9.77 -17.21
N ALA A 424 19.78 10.21 -16.29
CA ALA A 424 20.35 11.56 -16.31
C ALA A 424 21.21 11.79 -17.56
N ASP A 425 22.00 10.81 -17.97
CA ASP A 425 22.83 10.89 -19.20
C ASP A 425 21.97 10.98 -20.47
N ARG A 426 20.85 10.27 -20.52
CA ARG A 426 19.88 10.38 -21.59
C ARG A 426 19.25 11.78 -21.59
N GLY A 427 18.79 12.27 -20.44
CA GLY A 427 18.11 13.57 -20.32
C GLY A 427 16.91 13.68 -21.27
N ASN A 428 16.83 14.74 -22.05
CA ASN A 428 15.76 14.95 -23.04
C ASN A 428 16.20 14.68 -24.48
N LYS A 429 17.31 13.98 -24.68
CA LYS A 429 17.85 13.72 -26.03
C LYS A 429 16.93 12.74 -26.78
N PRO A 430 16.72 12.96 -28.08
CA PRO A 430 16.05 11.97 -28.92
C PRO A 430 16.85 10.66 -28.98
N TYR A 431 16.14 9.57 -29.23
CA TYR A 431 16.77 8.31 -29.59
C TYR A 431 17.26 8.36 -31.02
N ALA A 432 18.55 8.20 -31.19
CA ALA A 432 19.20 8.19 -32.48
C ALA A 432 20.54 7.46 -32.41
N ASP A 433 20.96 6.89 -33.54
CA ASP A 433 22.28 6.31 -33.63
C ASP A 433 23.36 7.37 -33.50
N CYS A 434 24.40 7.04 -32.74
CA CYS A 434 25.63 7.80 -32.70
C CYS A 434 26.37 7.68 -34.05
N THR A 435 26.98 8.76 -34.51
CA THR A 435 27.65 8.77 -35.82
C THR A 435 28.91 7.92 -35.86
N SER A 436 29.62 7.80 -34.73
CA SER A 436 30.79 6.94 -34.58
C SER A 436 31.15 6.76 -33.11
N GLN A 437 31.88 5.69 -32.79
CA GLN A 437 32.44 5.47 -31.45
C GLN A 437 33.32 6.66 -30.96
N ALA A 438 34.02 7.33 -31.85
CA ALA A 438 34.91 8.43 -31.51
C ALA A 438 34.16 9.69 -31.04
N ASN A 439 32.89 9.85 -31.44
CA ASN A 439 32.07 11.03 -31.15
C ASN A 439 31.12 10.84 -29.96
N CYS A 440 30.99 9.62 -29.46
CA CYS A 440 30.03 9.27 -28.42
C CYS A 440 30.72 8.67 -27.18
N GLY A 441 30.22 9.04 -26.01
CA GLY A 441 30.61 8.40 -24.76
C GLY A 441 29.89 7.08 -24.54
N GLU A 442 30.64 6.05 -24.24
CA GLU A 442 30.06 4.75 -23.90
C GLU A 442 29.33 4.78 -22.55
N ARG A 443 28.21 4.09 -22.49
CA ARG A 443 27.50 3.73 -21.26
C ARG A 443 27.32 2.22 -21.23
N PRO A 444 28.27 1.50 -20.58
CA PRO A 444 28.30 0.05 -20.54
C PRO A 444 27.05 -0.55 -19.90
N THR A 445 26.64 -1.73 -20.35
CA THR A 445 25.60 -2.51 -19.68
C THR A 445 26.24 -3.59 -18.81
N ASP A 446 25.53 -4.03 -17.79
CA ASP A 446 25.93 -5.20 -17.01
C ASP A 446 25.66 -6.46 -17.87
N ALA A 447 26.63 -7.36 -17.98
CA ALA A 447 26.40 -8.66 -18.61
C ALA A 447 25.46 -9.48 -17.71
N ASN A 448 24.24 -9.69 -18.15
CA ASN A 448 23.22 -10.39 -17.39
C ASN A 448 22.65 -11.54 -18.20
N GLY A 449 22.59 -12.73 -17.61
CA GLY A 449 22.27 -13.98 -18.29
C GLY A 449 21.01 -13.91 -19.16
N GLY A 450 21.09 -14.42 -20.37
CA GLY A 450 19.97 -14.48 -21.31
C GLY A 450 19.78 -13.25 -22.20
N ARG A 451 20.04 -12.01 -21.72
CA ARG A 451 19.92 -10.78 -22.52
C ARG A 451 21.25 -10.26 -23.08
N GLY A 452 22.39 -10.80 -22.64
CA GLY A 452 23.70 -10.30 -23.05
C GLY A 452 24.12 -9.07 -22.24
N GLY A 453 24.65 -8.07 -22.90
CA GLY A 453 25.22 -6.86 -22.29
C GLY A 453 26.75 -6.86 -22.30
N GLY A 454 27.35 -5.84 -21.69
CA GLY A 454 28.80 -5.68 -21.63
C GLY A 454 29.29 -4.29 -22.02
N SER A 455 30.51 -4.22 -22.54
CA SER A 455 31.15 -2.97 -22.95
C SER A 455 31.98 -3.14 -24.23
N GLY A 456 32.39 -2.01 -24.82
CA GLY A 456 33.44 -1.93 -25.84
C GLY A 456 33.07 -2.27 -27.27
N GLN A 457 31.81 -2.67 -27.54
CA GLN A 457 31.37 -3.00 -28.90
C GLN A 457 30.41 -1.92 -29.43
N PHE A 458 30.81 -1.23 -30.49
CA PHE A 458 30.02 -0.21 -31.16
C PHE A 458 29.54 -0.68 -32.55
N PRO A 459 28.24 -0.50 -32.89
CA PRO A 459 27.10 -0.48 -31.97
C PRO A 459 26.88 -1.87 -31.37
N GLY A 460 26.34 -1.99 -30.17
CA GLY A 460 26.15 -3.35 -29.65
C GLY A 460 25.69 -3.44 -28.19
N ASN A 461 26.58 -3.95 -27.37
CA ASN A 461 26.26 -4.29 -25.98
C ASN A 461 26.12 -3.08 -25.04
N SER A 462 26.54 -1.89 -25.45
CA SER A 462 26.51 -0.66 -24.67
C SER A 462 25.54 0.34 -25.25
N ASN A 463 25.04 1.26 -24.41
CA ASN A 463 24.45 2.49 -24.91
C ASN A 463 25.56 3.48 -25.27
N TRP A 464 25.28 4.40 -26.17
CA TRP A 464 26.20 5.44 -26.60
C TRP A 464 25.51 6.80 -26.55
N VAL A 465 26.19 7.82 -26.05
CA VAL A 465 25.61 9.14 -25.85
C VAL A 465 26.53 10.25 -26.33
N ASP A 466 25.96 11.19 -27.07
CA ASP A 466 26.60 12.47 -27.38
C ASP A 466 25.77 13.67 -26.84
N SER A 467 26.07 14.87 -27.27
CA SER A 467 25.33 16.06 -26.85
C SER A 467 23.90 16.15 -27.37
N GLN A 468 23.55 15.39 -28.41
CA GLN A 468 22.28 15.49 -29.16
C GLN A 468 21.50 14.18 -29.25
N SER A 469 22.09 13.05 -28.88
CA SER A 469 21.52 11.72 -29.11
C SER A 469 21.79 10.78 -27.95
N PHE A 470 20.89 9.82 -27.77
CA PHE A 470 21.11 8.64 -26.93
C PHE A 470 20.81 7.39 -27.77
N GLN A 471 21.83 6.60 -28.04
CA GLN A 471 21.71 5.32 -28.73
C GLN A 471 21.57 4.22 -27.69
N VAL A 472 20.45 3.52 -27.73
CA VAL A 472 20.16 2.40 -26.83
C VAL A 472 20.92 1.15 -27.30
N TRP A 473 21.35 0.31 -26.38
CA TRP A 473 21.99 -0.96 -26.67
C TRP A 473 21.06 -1.95 -27.38
N ASN A 474 21.66 -2.92 -28.10
CA ASN A 474 20.95 -3.71 -29.13
C ASN A 474 19.69 -4.45 -28.63
N ALA A 475 19.70 -5.02 -27.42
CA ALA A 475 18.58 -5.84 -26.95
C ALA A 475 17.49 -5.04 -26.23
N ARG A 476 17.48 -3.71 -26.33
CA ARG A 476 16.44 -2.83 -25.79
C ARG A 476 16.06 -1.68 -26.71
N ARG A 477 16.72 -1.58 -27.86
CA ARG A 477 16.46 -0.47 -28.80
C ARG A 477 15.06 -0.55 -29.38
N GLY A 478 14.59 -1.77 -29.69
CA GLY A 478 13.25 -2.01 -30.21
C GLY A 478 12.16 -1.67 -29.20
N ASP A 479 12.34 -2.10 -27.94
CA ASP A 479 11.42 -1.82 -26.84
C ASP A 479 11.19 -0.30 -26.70
N LEU A 480 12.29 0.49 -26.60
CA LEU A 480 12.21 1.94 -26.47
C LEU A 480 11.66 2.62 -27.73
N ALA A 481 11.95 2.08 -28.91
CA ALA A 481 11.38 2.58 -30.17
C ALA A 481 9.86 2.38 -30.21
N ARG A 482 9.37 1.20 -29.85
CA ARG A 482 7.94 0.89 -29.80
C ARG A 482 7.20 1.71 -28.75
N ALA A 483 7.84 1.99 -27.60
CA ALA A 483 7.29 2.87 -26.60
C ALA A 483 7.09 4.31 -27.10
N VAL A 484 8.07 4.85 -27.83
CA VAL A 484 7.96 6.20 -28.42
C VAL A 484 6.96 6.23 -29.58
N MET A 485 6.93 5.19 -30.42
CA MET A 485 5.96 5.06 -31.52
C MET A 485 4.52 4.94 -30.98
N TYR A 486 4.32 4.22 -29.87
CA TYR A 486 3.02 4.14 -29.19
C TYR A 486 2.53 5.53 -28.78
N MET A 487 3.39 6.35 -28.19
CA MET A 487 3.01 7.70 -27.74
C MET A 487 2.48 8.56 -28.88
N ALA A 488 3.07 8.47 -30.06
CA ALA A 488 2.65 9.24 -31.23
C ALA A 488 1.26 8.82 -31.78
N ILE A 489 0.81 7.59 -31.49
CA ILE A 489 -0.53 7.13 -31.89
C ILE A 489 -1.52 7.29 -30.74
N ARG A 490 -1.09 7.09 -29.49
CA ARG A 490 -1.96 7.23 -28.34
C ARG A 490 -2.41 8.68 -28.11
N TYR A 491 -1.54 9.64 -28.39
CA TYR A 491 -1.74 11.05 -28.09
C TYR A 491 -1.76 11.89 -29.36
N GLU A 492 -2.91 11.96 -30.02
CA GLU A 492 -3.20 12.77 -31.22
C GLU A 492 -4.05 14.01 -30.89
N GLY A 493 -3.84 14.60 -29.73
CA GLY A 493 -4.62 15.75 -29.25
C GLY A 493 -6.02 15.39 -28.77
N GLY A 494 -6.83 16.42 -28.59
CA GLY A 494 -8.21 16.24 -28.12
C GLY A 494 -8.35 16.16 -26.60
N ARG A 495 -9.28 15.33 -26.13
CA ARG A 495 -9.53 15.13 -24.70
C ARG A 495 -9.60 13.65 -24.36
N ASP A 496 -9.05 13.31 -23.21
CA ASP A 496 -9.17 11.98 -22.63
C ASP A 496 -10.65 11.65 -22.36
N VAL A 497 -11.06 10.45 -22.76
CA VAL A 497 -12.48 10.04 -22.74
C VAL A 497 -13.03 9.77 -21.34
N HIS A 498 -12.18 9.48 -20.37
CA HIS A 498 -12.58 9.18 -18.99
C HIS A 498 -12.50 10.40 -18.09
N THR A 499 -11.47 11.22 -18.25
CA THR A 499 -11.18 12.35 -17.37
C THR A 499 -11.59 13.70 -17.93
N GLY A 500 -11.75 13.81 -19.26
CA GLY A 500 -11.99 15.07 -19.96
C GLY A 500 -10.78 16.01 -20.00
N GLN A 501 -9.62 15.59 -19.50
CA GLN A 501 -8.36 16.37 -19.57
C GLN A 501 -7.92 16.55 -21.02
N SER A 502 -7.31 17.68 -21.30
CA SER A 502 -6.67 17.92 -22.61
C SER A 502 -5.50 16.99 -22.80
N GLU A 503 -5.43 16.34 -23.96
CA GLU A 503 -4.31 15.48 -24.36
C GLU A 503 -3.41 16.21 -25.37
N PRO A 504 -2.09 15.99 -25.31
CA PRO A 504 -1.16 16.58 -26.27
C PRO A 504 -1.33 15.90 -27.64
N ASP A 505 -0.89 16.58 -28.68
CA ASP A 505 -0.68 16.05 -30.01
C ASP A 505 0.83 15.77 -30.17
N LEU A 506 1.21 14.49 -30.20
CA LEU A 506 2.59 14.01 -30.18
C LEU A 506 2.95 13.41 -31.55
N GLU A 507 3.99 13.97 -32.18
CA GLU A 507 4.37 13.60 -33.54
C GLU A 507 5.82 13.13 -33.62
N LEU A 508 6.11 12.17 -34.51
CA LEU A 508 7.47 11.74 -34.79
C LEU A 508 8.06 12.53 -35.98
N THR A 509 9.36 12.80 -35.91
CA THR A 509 10.07 13.55 -36.93
C THR A 509 11.53 13.12 -37.08
N ASP A 510 12.09 13.28 -38.29
CA ASP A 510 13.54 13.22 -38.52
C ASP A 510 14.21 14.62 -38.49
N ASP A 511 13.39 15.66 -38.44
CA ASP A 511 13.91 17.04 -38.32
C ASP A 511 14.22 17.40 -36.85
N ARG A 512 15.48 17.29 -36.48
CA ARG A 512 15.97 17.64 -35.13
C ARG A 512 15.63 19.06 -34.68
N SER A 513 15.46 20.00 -35.60
CA SER A 513 15.13 21.37 -35.26
C SER A 513 13.71 21.52 -34.68
N ARG A 514 12.84 20.57 -34.92
CA ARG A 514 11.49 20.52 -34.36
C ARG A 514 11.42 19.88 -32.97
N ILE A 515 12.46 19.13 -32.56
CA ILE A 515 12.53 18.49 -31.25
C ILE A 515 13.00 19.51 -30.21
N VAL A 516 12.06 20.27 -29.69
CA VAL A 516 12.33 21.35 -28.73
C VAL A 516 11.39 21.27 -27.53
N ALA A 517 11.87 21.67 -26.36
CA ALA A 517 11.04 21.71 -25.18
C ALA A 517 9.84 22.64 -25.39
N THR A 518 8.64 22.12 -25.21
CA THR A 518 7.39 22.83 -25.43
C THR A 518 6.24 22.23 -24.62
N SER A 519 5.25 23.05 -24.29
CA SER A 519 3.93 22.63 -23.82
C SER A 519 2.85 22.82 -24.91
N GLY A 520 3.25 23.24 -26.11
CA GLY A 520 2.35 23.41 -27.26
C GLY A 520 2.11 22.11 -28.01
N SER A 521 1.13 22.12 -28.89
CA SER A 521 0.76 21.01 -29.80
C SER A 521 0.78 21.50 -31.25
N PRO A 522 1.31 20.69 -32.18
CA PRO A 522 1.96 19.41 -31.97
C PRO A 522 3.36 19.54 -31.36
N ALA A 523 3.76 18.51 -30.60
CA ALA A 523 5.10 18.39 -30.04
C ALA A 523 5.84 17.19 -30.65
N TYR A 524 7.15 17.29 -30.81
CA TYR A 524 7.92 16.38 -31.65
C TYR A 524 8.98 15.62 -30.85
N MET A 525 9.16 14.34 -31.24
CA MET A 525 10.21 13.44 -30.77
C MET A 525 10.74 12.65 -31.98
N GLY A 526 11.85 11.97 -31.81
CA GLY A 526 12.42 11.16 -32.88
C GLY A 526 13.73 10.48 -32.49
N LEU A 527 14.49 10.06 -33.50
CA LEU A 527 14.27 10.23 -34.95
C LEU A 527 13.41 9.12 -35.52
N LEU A 528 12.41 9.43 -36.28
CA LEU A 528 11.47 8.44 -36.88
C LEU A 528 12.19 7.34 -37.64
N SER A 529 13.11 7.69 -38.53
CA SER A 529 13.84 6.71 -39.32
C SER A 529 14.69 5.77 -38.47
N THR A 530 15.31 6.29 -37.40
CA THR A 530 16.07 5.49 -36.46
C THR A 530 15.16 4.56 -35.62
N LEU A 531 14.03 5.06 -35.15
CA LEU A 531 13.07 4.25 -34.36
C LEU A 531 12.54 3.10 -35.19
N LEU A 532 12.22 3.31 -36.47
CA LEU A 532 11.78 2.25 -37.38
C LEU A 532 12.90 1.24 -37.64
N ALA A 533 14.14 1.68 -37.82
CA ALA A 533 15.27 0.77 -38.01
C ALA A 533 15.54 -0.07 -36.75
N TRP A 534 15.43 0.53 -35.56
CA TRP A 534 15.59 -0.18 -34.30
C TRP A 534 14.46 -1.20 -34.06
N HIS A 535 13.23 -0.82 -34.35
CA HIS A 535 12.07 -1.72 -34.30
C HIS A 535 12.25 -2.98 -35.17
N GLN A 536 12.81 -2.81 -36.38
CA GLN A 536 13.09 -3.95 -37.27
C GLN A 536 14.28 -4.80 -36.82
N ALA A 537 15.31 -4.16 -36.23
CA ALA A 537 16.53 -4.84 -35.80
C ALA A 537 16.35 -5.58 -34.48
N ASP A 538 15.40 -5.16 -33.65
CA ASP A 538 15.08 -5.72 -32.32
C ASP A 538 13.55 -5.91 -32.24
N PRO A 539 13.03 -6.99 -32.85
CA PRO A 539 11.59 -7.27 -32.84
C PRO A 539 11.09 -7.64 -31.44
N PRO A 540 9.77 -7.53 -31.17
CA PRO A 540 9.21 -7.85 -29.87
C PRO A 540 9.59 -9.26 -29.39
N ASP A 541 10.20 -9.35 -28.23
CA ASP A 541 10.52 -10.62 -27.57
C ASP A 541 9.43 -11.07 -26.60
N ALA A 542 9.61 -12.21 -25.93
CA ALA A 542 8.64 -12.74 -24.99
C ALA A 542 8.49 -11.82 -23.74
N ALA A 543 9.58 -11.25 -23.26
CA ALA A 543 9.53 -10.37 -22.09
C ALA A 543 8.83 -9.04 -22.39
N GLU A 544 8.99 -8.50 -23.60
CA GLU A 544 8.28 -7.29 -24.00
C GLU A 544 6.78 -7.57 -24.22
N ARG A 545 6.41 -8.75 -24.73
CA ARG A 545 5.00 -9.16 -24.82
C ARG A 545 4.38 -9.31 -23.44
N GLU A 546 5.06 -9.97 -22.53
CA GLU A 546 4.62 -10.09 -21.12
C GLU A 546 4.46 -8.72 -20.47
N ARG A 547 5.40 -7.82 -20.66
CA ARG A 547 5.29 -6.43 -20.23
C ARG A 547 4.03 -5.74 -20.76
N ASN A 548 3.72 -5.94 -22.05
CA ASN A 548 2.51 -5.40 -22.67
C ASN A 548 1.24 -5.94 -22.00
N GLU A 549 1.21 -7.24 -21.67
CA GLU A 549 0.10 -7.86 -20.94
C GLU A 549 -0.05 -7.27 -19.53
N VAL A 550 1.05 -7.13 -18.79
CA VAL A 550 1.04 -6.53 -17.45
C VAL A 550 0.48 -5.10 -17.52
N VAL A 551 0.98 -4.27 -18.42
CA VAL A 551 0.48 -2.89 -18.57
C VAL A 551 -1.00 -2.88 -18.99
N PHE A 552 -1.41 -3.75 -19.89
CA PHE A 552 -2.79 -3.90 -20.31
C PHE A 552 -3.72 -4.24 -19.13
N SER A 553 -3.32 -5.15 -18.27
CA SER A 553 -4.11 -5.55 -17.09
C SER A 553 -4.41 -4.40 -16.13
N PHE A 554 -3.57 -3.38 -16.10
CA PHE A 554 -3.77 -2.17 -15.30
C PHE A 554 -4.43 -1.04 -16.09
N GLN A 555 -3.86 -0.67 -17.24
CA GLN A 555 -4.30 0.50 -18.00
C GLN A 555 -5.49 0.23 -18.92
N GLY A 556 -5.73 -1.04 -19.30
CA GLY A 556 -6.80 -1.44 -20.20
C GLY A 556 -6.53 -1.13 -21.68
N ASN A 557 -5.30 -0.71 -22.01
CA ASN A 557 -4.87 -0.50 -23.40
C ASN A 557 -3.55 -1.20 -23.69
N ARG A 558 -3.27 -1.45 -24.96
CA ARG A 558 -2.13 -2.22 -25.45
C ARG A 558 -1.23 -1.37 -26.33
N ASN A 559 0.06 -1.72 -26.41
CA ASN A 559 0.96 -1.15 -27.41
C ASN A 559 0.84 -1.93 -28.73
N PRO A 560 0.23 -1.33 -29.77
CA PRO A 560 -0.03 -2.05 -31.04
C PRO A 560 1.24 -2.45 -31.78
N PHE A 561 2.39 -1.85 -31.52
CA PHE A 561 3.64 -2.19 -32.17
C PHE A 561 4.38 -3.36 -31.53
N ILE A 562 3.90 -3.83 -30.37
CA ILE A 562 4.31 -5.10 -29.76
C ILE A 562 3.45 -6.24 -30.30
N ASP A 563 2.11 -6.04 -30.37
CA ASP A 563 1.17 -7.06 -30.82
C ASP A 563 1.19 -7.21 -32.34
N HIS A 564 1.26 -6.11 -33.09
CA HIS A 564 1.26 -6.01 -34.55
C HIS A 564 2.47 -5.20 -35.05
N PRO A 565 3.68 -5.74 -34.92
CA PRO A 565 4.90 -5.01 -35.30
C PRO A 565 4.91 -4.58 -36.79
N GLU A 566 4.19 -5.30 -37.64
CA GLU A 566 4.05 -4.99 -39.08
C GLU A 566 3.32 -3.67 -39.36
N TRP A 567 2.59 -3.11 -38.37
CA TRP A 567 1.90 -1.83 -38.58
C TRP A 567 2.84 -0.62 -38.42
N ALA A 568 3.99 -0.79 -37.78
CA ALA A 568 4.98 0.28 -37.64
C ALA A 568 5.64 0.58 -39.02
N SER A 569 5.24 1.68 -39.65
CA SER A 569 5.77 2.11 -40.94
C SER A 569 5.91 3.62 -41.01
N ALA A 570 6.83 4.09 -41.88
CA ALA A 570 6.97 5.53 -42.14
C ALA A 570 5.64 6.13 -42.65
N ALA A 571 4.90 5.40 -43.47
CA ALA A 571 3.61 5.84 -43.99
C ALA A 571 2.57 6.05 -42.87
N LEU A 572 2.57 5.23 -41.81
CA LEU A 572 1.69 5.41 -40.66
C LEU A 572 1.98 6.77 -39.97
N PHE A 573 3.23 7.00 -39.62
CA PHE A 573 3.62 8.17 -38.82
C PHE A 573 3.67 9.49 -39.59
N THR A 574 3.73 9.43 -40.91
CA THR A 574 3.70 10.64 -41.78
C THR A 574 2.33 10.90 -42.39
N SER A 575 1.35 10.01 -42.19
CA SER A 575 -0.02 10.22 -42.65
C SER A 575 -0.76 11.18 -41.75
N SER A 576 -1.68 11.95 -42.33
CA SER A 576 -2.65 12.72 -41.54
C SER A 576 -3.90 11.87 -41.26
N SER A 577 -4.56 12.15 -40.12
CA SER A 577 -5.85 11.56 -39.82
C SER A 577 -6.88 11.96 -40.88
N PRO A 578 -7.69 11.04 -41.38
CA PRO A 578 -8.69 11.32 -42.40
C PRO A 578 -9.85 12.13 -41.80
N ALA A 579 -10.59 12.86 -42.65
CA ALA A 579 -11.76 13.64 -42.21
C ALA A 579 -12.83 12.77 -41.52
N THR A 580 -12.90 11.49 -41.86
CA THR A 580 -13.78 10.51 -41.20
C THR A 580 -12.98 9.26 -40.87
N CYS A 581 -12.87 8.95 -39.58
CA CYS A 581 -12.27 7.71 -39.09
C CYS A 581 -13.27 6.56 -39.24
N GLN A 582 -12.96 5.61 -40.09
CA GLN A 582 -13.79 4.42 -40.32
C GLN A 582 -13.23 3.27 -39.47
N LEU A 583 -13.99 2.86 -38.49
CA LEU A 583 -13.70 1.63 -37.73
C LEU A 583 -14.27 0.43 -38.50
N ARG A 584 -13.63 -0.74 -38.36
CA ARG A 584 -14.15 -2.01 -38.88
C ARG A 584 -15.38 -2.47 -38.13
#